data_3dda0ed24cc64e38698f3cbcae285416
#
_entry.id   3dda0ed24cc64e38698f3cbcae285416
#
_cell.length_a   1.000
_cell.length_b   1.000
_cell.length_c   1.000
_cell.angle_alpha   90.00
_cell.angle_beta   90.00
_cell.angle_gamma   90.00
#
_symmetry.space_group_name_H-M   'P 1'
#
loop_
_entity.id
_entity.type
_entity.pdbx_description
1 polymer ?
#
loop_
_entity_poly.entity_id
_entity_poly.type
_entity_poly.pdbx_seq_one_letter_code
_entity_poly.pdbx_strand_id
1 'polypeptide(L)'
;MAVIGYARVSTFEQTLDLQHDALRSEGASPIYEDKASGKTTDRPELAHCLKALREGDTLVVWRLDRLGRNLQDLIHIVNALEERGVKVRSVKESIDTGGPAGKLVFHLFAALAEFERGLVRERTLAGLEAARARGRKGGRPTLLDTKQQRAALAMMNNREMSVAEISRHFNVSRSTLYNMQTASRLLSTPIESGINSR
;
A
#
# COMPACT_ATOMS: atom_id res chain seq x y z
N MET A 1 16.47 31.76 1.09
CA MET A 1 15.31 30.94 1.55
C MET A 1 14.21 31.13 0.52
N ALA A 2 13.95 30.10 -0.28
CA ALA A 2 12.89 30.12 -1.28
C ALA A 2 11.59 29.56 -0.67
N VAL A 3 10.46 30.01 -1.22
CA VAL A 3 9.14 29.45 -0.91
C VAL A 3 8.66 28.73 -2.16
N ILE A 4 8.61 27.41 -2.12
CA ILE A 4 8.26 26.54 -3.25
C ILE A 4 6.88 25.93 -3.01
N GLY A 5 6.00 26.02 -4.00
CA GLY A 5 4.65 25.49 -3.93
C GLY A 5 4.55 24.10 -4.55
N TYR A 6 3.68 23.26 -3.97
CA TYR A 6 3.23 22.03 -4.61
C TYR A 6 1.71 21.95 -4.63
N ALA A 7 1.16 21.70 -5.81
CA ALA A 7 -0.28 21.51 -6.04
C ALA A 7 -0.55 20.12 -6.61
N ARG A 8 -1.66 19.50 -6.18
CA ARG A 8 -2.13 18.25 -6.73
C ARG A 8 -3.62 18.33 -7.04
N VAL A 9 -3.98 18.06 -8.27
CA VAL A 9 -5.37 18.10 -8.72
C VAL A 9 -5.86 16.73 -9.15
N SER A 10 -7.11 16.44 -8.81
CA SER A 10 -7.90 15.43 -9.51
C SER A 10 -8.58 16.11 -10.68
N THR A 11 -8.99 15.42 -11.69
CA THR A 11 -9.51 15.82 -13.01
C THR A 11 -10.55 16.99 -13.08
N PHE A 12 -10.85 17.71 -11.99
CA PHE A 12 -11.76 18.85 -11.95
C PHE A 12 -10.98 20.18 -11.86
N GLU A 13 -11.02 20.97 -12.93
CA GLU A 13 -10.26 22.21 -13.13
C GLU A 13 -10.51 23.31 -12.08
N GLN A 14 -11.72 23.39 -11.51
CA GLN A 14 -12.08 24.47 -10.58
C GLN A 14 -11.28 24.51 -9.25
N THR A 15 -10.64 23.41 -8.84
CA THR A 15 -9.85 23.39 -7.60
C THR A 15 -8.40 23.78 -7.80
N LEU A 16 -7.93 23.88 -9.05
CA LEU A 16 -6.53 24.21 -9.36
C LEU A 16 -6.26 25.68 -9.14
N ASP A 17 -7.10 26.55 -9.69
CA ASP A 17 -6.95 27.99 -9.58
C ASP A 17 -6.94 28.44 -8.10
N LEU A 18 -7.86 27.89 -7.29
CA LEU A 18 -7.90 28.14 -5.85
C LEU A 18 -6.61 27.70 -5.13
N GLN A 19 -6.01 26.57 -5.52
CA GLN A 19 -4.74 26.13 -4.95
C GLN A 19 -3.60 27.07 -5.36
N HIS A 20 -3.52 27.40 -6.65
CA HIS A 20 -2.50 28.31 -7.15
C HIS A 20 -2.59 29.70 -6.50
N ASP A 21 -3.77 30.25 -6.37
CA ASP A 21 -3.98 31.56 -5.73
C ASP A 21 -3.57 31.51 -4.25
N ALA A 22 -3.95 30.46 -3.53
CA ALA A 22 -3.54 30.26 -2.14
C ALA A 22 -2.03 30.08 -1.99
N LEU A 23 -1.37 29.35 -2.90
CA LEU A 23 0.09 29.16 -2.88
C LEU A 23 0.81 30.46 -3.24
N ARG A 24 0.32 31.21 -4.22
CA ARG A 24 0.90 32.50 -4.61
C ARG A 24 0.76 33.56 -3.50
N SER A 25 -0.37 33.58 -2.79
CA SER A 25 -0.56 34.49 -1.65
C SER A 25 0.43 34.22 -0.50
N GLU A 26 0.93 32.98 -0.39
CA GLU A 26 2.00 32.60 0.55
C GLU A 26 3.41 32.89 -0.02
N GLY A 27 3.50 33.50 -1.19
CA GLY A 27 4.77 33.84 -1.84
C GLY A 27 5.44 32.66 -2.55
N ALA A 28 4.72 31.58 -2.81
CA ALA A 28 5.31 30.38 -3.44
C ALA A 28 5.67 30.64 -4.92
N SER A 29 6.94 30.42 -5.26
CA SER A 29 7.48 30.44 -6.63
C SER A 29 8.81 29.69 -6.66
N PRO A 30 8.97 28.66 -7.52
CA PRO A 30 7.98 28.09 -8.45
C PRO A 30 6.88 27.24 -7.75
N ILE A 31 5.84 26.90 -8.51
CA ILE A 31 4.81 25.93 -8.11
C ILE A 31 4.91 24.72 -9.01
N TYR A 32 5.12 23.55 -8.42
CA TYR A 32 5.09 22.25 -9.08
C TYR A 32 3.69 21.65 -9.04
N GLU A 33 3.24 21.01 -10.12
CA GLU A 33 1.86 20.54 -10.24
C GLU A 33 1.77 19.13 -10.80
N ASP A 34 1.15 18.22 -10.04
CA ASP A 34 0.80 16.88 -10.51
C ASP A 34 -0.70 16.76 -10.79
N LYS A 35 -1.05 16.24 -11.97
CA LYS A 35 -2.42 15.88 -12.34
C LYS A 35 -2.66 14.41 -12.02
N ALA A 36 -3.44 14.14 -10.97
CA ALA A 36 -3.81 12.78 -10.58
C ALA A 36 -4.95 12.28 -11.47
N SER A 37 -4.67 11.47 -12.48
CA SER A 37 -5.67 10.62 -13.10
C SER A 37 -5.87 9.37 -12.23
N GLY A 38 -7.12 8.89 -12.09
CA GLY A 38 -7.46 7.76 -11.20
C GLY A 38 -6.73 6.43 -11.47
N LYS A 39 -5.85 6.38 -12.48
CA LYS A 39 -5.02 5.23 -12.86
C LYS A 39 -3.53 5.42 -12.60
N THR A 40 -3.02 6.65 -12.47
CA THR A 40 -1.59 6.92 -12.31
C THR A 40 -1.30 7.41 -10.90
N THR A 41 -0.54 6.62 -10.16
CA THR A 41 -0.06 6.96 -8.82
C THR A 41 1.24 7.76 -8.84
N ASP A 42 1.83 7.99 -10.02
CA ASP A 42 3.11 8.68 -10.17
C ASP A 42 2.97 10.18 -9.95
N ARG A 43 3.95 10.75 -9.28
CA ARG A 43 4.06 12.17 -8.94
C ARG A 43 5.43 12.70 -9.36
N PRO A 44 5.69 12.82 -10.67
CA PRO A 44 6.98 13.27 -11.14
C PRO A 44 7.30 14.70 -10.69
N GLU A 45 6.29 15.56 -10.66
CA GLU A 45 6.47 16.95 -10.23
C GLU A 45 6.70 17.09 -8.73
N LEU A 46 6.10 16.23 -7.89
CA LEU A 46 6.49 16.17 -6.48
C LEU A 46 7.95 15.75 -6.33
N ALA A 47 8.40 14.76 -7.10
CA ALA A 47 9.79 14.32 -7.04
C ALA A 47 10.76 15.44 -7.50
N HIS A 48 10.42 16.21 -8.53
CA HIS A 48 11.17 17.37 -8.97
C HIS A 48 11.18 18.48 -7.90
N CYS A 49 10.01 18.78 -7.31
CA CYS A 49 9.86 19.74 -6.22
C CYS A 49 10.75 19.38 -5.02
N LEU A 50 10.69 18.13 -4.55
CA LEU A 50 11.49 17.64 -3.44
C LEU A 50 13.00 17.71 -3.71
N LYS A 51 13.44 17.50 -4.96
CA LYS A 51 14.84 17.65 -5.36
C LYS A 51 15.29 19.10 -5.43
N ALA A 52 14.39 20.01 -5.81
CA ALA A 52 14.70 21.44 -5.93
C ALA A 52 14.90 22.13 -4.58
N LEU A 53 14.23 21.65 -3.52
CA LEU A 53 14.29 22.20 -2.17
C LEU A 53 15.69 22.08 -1.55
N ARG A 54 16.15 23.13 -0.90
CA ARG A 54 17.43 23.25 -0.19
C ARG A 54 17.20 23.59 1.27
N GLU A 55 18.22 23.43 2.09
CA GLU A 55 18.20 23.84 3.50
C GLU A 55 17.75 25.29 3.66
N GLY A 56 16.84 25.53 4.60
CA GLY A 56 16.24 26.82 4.86
C GLY A 56 15.03 27.18 4.00
N ASP A 57 14.75 26.43 2.92
CA ASP A 57 13.58 26.66 2.07
C ASP A 57 12.27 26.20 2.77
N THR A 58 11.15 26.66 2.23
CA THR A 58 9.82 26.29 2.71
C THR A 58 9.02 25.68 1.56
N LEU A 59 8.55 24.44 1.77
CA LEU A 59 7.54 23.81 0.92
C LEU A 59 6.15 24.24 1.39
N VAL A 60 5.37 24.85 0.49
CA VAL A 60 3.98 25.24 0.77
C VAL A 60 3.02 24.38 -0.01
N VAL A 61 2.02 23.86 0.68
CA VAL A 61 0.90 23.09 0.10
C VAL A 61 -0.43 23.73 0.51
N TRP A 62 -1.44 23.63 -0.34
CA TRP A 62 -2.76 24.12 0.02
C TRP A 62 -3.38 23.35 1.19
N ARG A 63 -3.21 21.99 1.16
CA ARG A 63 -3.66 21.05 2.20
C ARG A 63 -2.67 19.89 2.32
N LEU A 64 -2.57 19.32 3.51
CA LEU A 64 -1.68 18.18 3.77
C LEU A 64 -2.02 16.93 2.94
N ASP A 65 -3.31 16.72 2.62
CA ASP A 65 -3.76 15.60 1.78
C ASP A 65 -3.34 15.75 0.30
N ARG A 66 -2.82 16.89 -0.11
CA ARG A 66 -2.21 17.10 -1.42
C ARG A 66 -0.77 16.60 -1.45
N LEU A 67 -0.06 16.70 -0.34
CA LEU A 67 1.33 16.27 -0.22
C LEU A 67 1.45 14.75 -0.02
N GLY A 68 0.79 14.17 0.97
CA GLY A 68 0.80 12.74 1.22
C GLY A 68 -0.35 12.00 0.53
N ARG A 69 -0.14 10.72 0.13
CA ARG A 69 -1.21 9.81 -0.34
C ARG A 69 -2.02 9.25 0.82
N ASN A 70 -1.38 9.11 1.93
CA ASN A 70 -1.92 8.71 3.21
C ASN A 70 -1.06 9.39 4.29
N LEU A 71 -1.48 9.28 5.53
CA LEU A 71 -0.80 9.95 6.63
C LEU A 71 0.64 9.46 6.84
N GLN A 72 0.96 8.17 6.54
CA GLN A 72 2.35 7.69 6.61
C GLN A 72 3.25 8.33 5.56
N ASP A 73 2.78 8.37 4.33
CA ASP A 73 3.50 8.98 3.22
C ASP A 73 3.78 10.47 3.56
N LEU A 74 2.78 11.17 4.10
CA LEU A 74 2.92 12.54 4.58
C LEU A 74 4.00 12.65 5.66
N ILE A 75 3.96 11.81 6.68
CA ILE A 75 4.94 11.80 7.77
C ILE A 75 6.35 11.55 7.23
N HIS A 76 6.52 10.57 6.35
CA HIS A 76 7.82 10.30 5.74
C HIS A 76 8.35 11.48 4.94
N ILE A 77 7.51 12.12 4.14
CA ILE A 77 7.92 13.29 3.36
C ILE A 77 8.33 14.44 4.28
N VAL A 78 7.52 14.75 5.30
CA VAL A 78 7.80 15.87 6.21
C VAL A 78 9.05 15.62 7.04
N ASN A 79 9.24 14.41 7.59
CA ASN A 79 10.44 14.06 8.35
C ASN A 79 11.70 14.15 7.47
N ALA A 80 11.66 13.62 6.25
CA ALA A 80 12.78 13.72 5.31
C ALA A 80 13.10 15.17 4.93
N LEU A 81 12.12 16.05 4.86
CA LEU A 81 12.31 17.48 4.63
C LEU A 81 12.88 18.18 5.88
N GLU A 82 12.41 17.83 7.07
CA GLU A 82 12.91 18.37 8.33
C GLU A 82 14.39 17.99 8.54
N GLU A 83 14.78 16.74 8.28
CA GLU A 83 16.18 16.28 8.33
C GLU A 83 17.10 17.09 7.38
N ARG A 84 16.54 17.59 6.28
CA ARG A 84 17.23 18.45 5.32
C ARG A 84 17.15 19.94 5.65
N GLY A 85 16.58 20.31 6.80
CA GLY A 85 16.39 21.71 7.20
C GLY A 85 15.33 22.46 6.39
N VAL A 86 14.43 21.76 5.70
CA VAL A 86 13.34 22.33 4.91
C VAL A 86 12.06 22.37 5.74
N LYS A 87 11.37 23.52 5.73
CA LYS A 87 10.11 23.70 6.44
C LYS A 87 8.94 23.29 5.56
N VAL A 88 7.85 22.83 6.18
CA VAL A 88 6.59 22.52 5.48
C VAL A 88 5.49 23.39 6.04
N ARG A 89 4.73 24.04 5.15
CA ARG A 89 3.59 24.86 5.49
C ARG A 89 2.34 24.38 4.75
N SER A 90 1.25 24.21 5.50
CA SER A 90 -0.07 23.95 4.94
C SER A 90 -0.97 25.16 5.16
N VAL A 91 -1.53 25.69 4.05
CA VAL A 91 -2.35 26.92 4.10
C VAL A 91 -3.67 26.67 4.81
N LYS A 92 -4.38 25.60 4.44
CA LYS A 92 -5.76 25.35 4.94
C LYS A 92 -5.79 24.92 6.41
N GLU A 93 -4.84 24.08 6.83
CA GLU A 93 -4.73 23.63 8.22
C GLU A 93 -3.96 24.61 9.11
N SER A 94 -3.37 25.69 8.55
CA SER A 94 -2.54 26.66 9.26
C SER A 94 -1.40 26.00 10.06
N ILE A 95 -0.78 24.98 9.50
CA ILE A 95 0.33 24.25 10.09
C ILE A 95 1.64 24.73 9.45
N ASP A 96 2.61 25.11 10.28
CA ASP A 96 3.96 25.51 9.84
C ASP A 96 5.01 24.78 10.70
N THR A 97 5.71 23.82 10.12
CA THR A 97 6.77 23.05 10.82
C THR A 97 8.02 23.88 11.10
N GLY A 98 8.10 25.12 10.62
CA GLY A 98 9.17 26.04 10.94
C GLY A 98 9.18 26.52 12.39
N GLY A 99 8.04 26.42 13.09
CA GLY A 99 7.90 26.78 14.50
C GLY A 99 7.67 25.56 15.40
N PRO A 100 8.00 25.68 16.72
CA PRO A 100 7.84 24.57 17.68
C PRO A 100 6.40 24.07 17.80
N ALA A 101 5.43 24.97 17.77
CA ALA A 101 4.01 24.64 17.85
C ALA A 101 3.53 23.82 16.63
N GLY A 102 3.93 24.20 15.41
CA GLY A 102 3.57 23.47 14.20
C GLY A 102 4.20 22.09 14.14
N LYS A 103 5.45 21.95 14.59
CA LYS A 103 6.11 20.64 14.77
C LYS A 103 5.34 19.76 15.75
N LEU A 104 4.99 20.28 16.91
CA LEU A 104 4.23 19.53 17.89
C LEU A 104 2.89 19.04 17.33
N VAL A 105 2.14 19.92 16.66
CA VAL A 105 0.86 19.57 16.03
C VAL A 105 1.06 18.47 14.98
N PHE A 106 2.10 18.57 14.13
CA PHE A 106 2.41 17.57 13.13
C PHE A 106 2.74 16.21 13.78
N HIS A 107 3.57 16.19 14.83
CA HIS A 107 3.90 14.96 15.56
C HIS A 107 2.69 14.34 16.27
N LEU A 108 1.77 15.15 16.77
CA LEU A 108 0.51 14.64 17.34
C LEU A 108 -0.36 13.94 16.27
N PHE A 109 -0.48 14.53 15.07
CA PHE A 109 -1.16 13.86 13.96
C PHE A 109 -0.46 12.58 13.54
N ALA A 110 0.87 12.58 13.53
CA ALA A 110 1.67 11.39 13.24
C ALA A 110 1.39 10.26 14.25
N ALA A 111 1.43 10.59 15.53
CA ALA A 111 1.15 9.62 16.61
C ALA A 111 -0.28 9.09 16.56
N LEU A 112 -1.26 9.96 16.29
CA LEU A 112 -2.68 9.56 16.15
C LEU A 112 -2.88 8.58 14.99
N ALA A 113 -2.22 8.83 13.86
CA ALA A 113 -2.29 7.94 12.70
C ALA A 113 -1.67 6.57 12.95
N GLU A 114 -0.58 6.52 13.68
CA GLU A 114 0.07 5.27 14.07
C GLU A 114 -0.83 4.48 15.03
N PHE A 115 -1.44 5.17 15.99
CA PHE A 115 -2.40 4.59 16.92
C PHE A 115 -3.62 4.00 16.19
N GLU A 116 -4.27 4.77 15.30
CA GLU A 116 -5.42 4.29 14.52
C GLU A 116 -5.07 3.04 13.69
N ARG A 117 -3.87 3.00 13.11
CA ARG A 117 -3.40 1.82 12.37
C ARG A 117 -3.17 0.63 13.29
N GLY A 118 -2.63 0.86 14.47
CA GLY A 118 -2.48 -0.17 15.50
C GLY A 118 -3.82 -0.82 15.83
N LEU A 119 -4.84 -0.01 16.07
CA LEU A 119 -6.21 -0.47 16.34
C LEU A 119 -6.82 -1.27 15.18
N VAL A 120 -6.64 -0.81 13.94
CA VAL A 120 -7.14 -1.52 12.75
C VAL A 120 -6.46 -2.88 12.60
N ARG A 121 -5.14 -2.94 12.81
CA ARG A 121 -4.36 -4.17 12.75
C ARG A 121 -4.81 -5.16 13.84
N GLU A 122 -4.98 -4.70 15.06
CA GLU A 122 -5.46 -5.51 16.19
C GLU A 122 -6.83 -6.11 15.89
N ARG A 123 -7.80 -5.29 15.46
CA ARG A 123 -9.14 -5.75 15.07
C ARG A 123 -9.10 -6.77 13.93
N THR A 124 -8.22 -6.54 12.94
CA THR A 124 -8.05 -7.45 11.81
C THR A 124 -7.50 -8.80 12.26
N LEU A 125 -6.47 -8.81 13.13
CA LEU A 125 -5.91 -10.06 13.67
C LEU A 125 -6.94 -10.82 14.51
N ALA A 126 -7.63 -10.15 15.42
CA ALA A 126 -8.69 -10.76 16.21
C ALA A 126 -9.83 -11.34 15.32
N GLY A 127 -10.21 -10.60 14.26
CA GLY A 127 -11.18 -11.08 13.27
C GLY A 127 -10.71 -12.31 12.50
N LEU A 128 -9.44 -12.37 12.11
CA LEU A 128 -8.83 -13.52 11.44
C LEU A 128 -8.75 -14.74 12.36
N GLU A 129 -8.37 -14.55 13.62
CA GLU A 129 -8.34 -15.61 14.63
C GLU A 129 -9.73 -16.20 14.86
N ALA A 130 -10.73 -15.34 15.06
CA ALA A 130 -12.13 -15.75 15.20
C ALA A 130 -12.68 -16.46 13.94
N ALA A 131 -12.26 -16.06 12.76
CA ALA A 131 -12.60 -16.73 11.50
C ALA A 131 -11.95 -18.12 11.39
N ARG A 132 -10.68 -18.24 11.77
CA ARG A 132 -9.94 -19.51 11.79
C ARG A 132 -10.53 -20.48 12.83
N ALA A 133 -10.89 -20.01 14.02
CA ALA A 133 -11.55 -20.81 15.04
C ALA A 133 -12.89 -21.38 14.56
N ARG A 134 -13.58 -20.67 13.66
CA ARG A 134 -14.81 -21.13 13.00
C ARG A 134 -14.55 -21.97 11.73
N GLY A 135 -13.31 -22.43 11.48
CA GLY A 135 -12.94 -23.25 10.33
C GLY A 135 -12.86 -22.51 9.00
N ARG A 136 -12.98 -21.19 8.99
CA ARG A 136 -12.84 -20.40 7.76
C ARG A 136 -11.37 -20.25 7.41
N LYS A 137 -10.96 -20.80 6.28
CA LYS A 137 -9.61 -20.62 5.71
C LYS A 137 -9.66 -19.41 4.76
N GLY A 138 -8.85 -18.39 5.07
CA GLY A 138 -8.65 -17.28 4.15
C GLY A 138 -7.84 -17.72 2.93
N GLY A 139 -7.80 -16.86 1.93
CA GLY A 139 -7.03 -17.06 0.70
C GLY A 139 -7.93 -17.08 -0.53
N ARG A 140 -7.31 -17.21 -1.71
CA ARG A 140 -8.05 -17.32 -2.97
C ARG A 140 -8.80 -18.66 -3.00
N PRO A 141 -10.10 -18.68 -3.35
CA PRO A 141 -10.83 -19.92 -3.52
C PRO A 141 -10.11 -20.86 -4.48
N THR A 142 -10.16 -22.16 -4.18
CA THR A 142 -9.59 -23.17 -5.07
C THR A 142 -10.36 -23.18 -6.40
N LEU A 143 -9.62 -23.26 -7.52
CA LEU A 143 -10.22 -23.29 -8.86
C LEU A 143 -11.04 -24.56 -9.10
N LEU A 144 -10.69 -25.63 -8.41
CA LEU A 144 -11.38 -26.94 -8.51
C LEU A 144 -12.01 -27.30 -7.16
N ASP A 145 -13.22 -27.82 -7.19
CA ASP A 145 -13.84 -28.40 -6.01
C ASP A 145 -13.18 -29.74 -5.61
N THR A 146 -13.53 -30.28 -4.47
CA THR A 146 -12.92 -31.50 -3.93
C THR A 146 -13.15 -32.72 -4.84
N LYS A 147 -14.28 -32.80 -5.56
CA LYS A 147 -14.58 -33.88 -6.51
C LYS A 147 -13.71 -33.74 -7.76
N GLN A 148 -13.62 -32.56 -8.31
CA GLN A 148 -12.79 -32.23 -9.47
C GLN A 148 -11.30 -32.46 -9.18
N GLN A 149 -10.82 -32.08 -7.99
CA GLN A 149 -9.44 -32.34 -7.56
C GLN A 149 -9.13 -33.83 -7.52
N ARG A 150 -10.00 -34.64 -6.95
CA ARG A 150 -9.85 -36.10 -6.92
C ARG A 150 -9.86 -36.70 -8.32
N ALA A 151 -10.77 -36.26 -9.18
CA ALA A 151 -10.85 -36.71 -10.57
C ALA A 151 -9.56 -36.35 -11.36
N ALA A 152 -9.09 -35.12 -11.24
CA ALA A 152 -7.87 -34.69 -11.89
C ALA A 152 -6.63 -35.47 -11.43
N LEU A 153 -6.51 -35.75 -10.13
CA LEU A 153 -5.42 -36.57 -9.57
C LEU A 153 -5.49 -38.03 -10.04
N ALA A 154 -6.72 -38.60 -10.10
CA ALA A 154 -6.90 -39.98 -10.64
C ALA A 154 -6.48 -40.06 -12.10
N MET A 155 -6.87 -39.10 -12.95
CA MET A 155 -6.45 -39.06 -14.36
C MET A 155 -4.93 -38.90 -14.52
N MET A 156 -4.29 -38.06 -13.66
CA MET A 156 -2.82 -37.93 -13.67
C MET A 156 -2.10 -39.23 -13.29
N ASN A 157 -2.67 -40.06 -12.41
CA ASN A 157 -2.08 -41.33 -11.97
C ASN A 157 -2.27 -42.46 -13.01
N ASN A 158 -3.41 -42.48 -13.72
CA ASN A 158 -3.73 -43.49 -14.72
C ASN A 158 -2.90 -43.36 -16.01
N ARG A 159 -2.28 -42.21 -16.27
CA ARG A 159 -1.47 -41.90 -17.44
C ARG A 159 -2.15 -42.10 -18.81
N GLU A 160 -3.46 -42.26 -18.85
CA GLU A 160 -4.23 -42.40 -20.10
C GLU A 160 -4.37 -41.05 -20.85
N MET A 161 -4.26 -39.95 -20.12
CA MET A 161 -4.29 -38.60 -20.66
C MET A 161 -3.00 -37.86 -20.31
N SER A 162 -2.54 -37.03 -21.22
CA SER A 162 -1.42 -36.12 -20.94
C SER A 162 -1.85 -35.00 -19.97
N VAL A 163 -0.88 -34.52 -19.17
CA VAL A 163 -1.14 -33.39 -18.24
C VAL A 163 -1.68 -32.13 -18.98
N ALA A 164 -1.32 -32.00 -20.25
CA ALA A 164 -1.82 -30.93 -21.10
C ALA A 164 -3.32 -31.07 -21.43
N GLU A 165 -3.81 -32.28 -21.64
CA GLU A 165 -5.22 -32.58 -21.88
C GLU A 165 -6.05 -32.42 -20.60
N ILE A 166 -5.54 -32.91 -19.45
CA ILE A 166 -6.16 -32.74 -18.15
C ILE A 166 -6.26 -31.25 -17.78
N SER A 167 -5.22 -30.47 -18.06
CA SER A 167 -5.16 -29.03 -17.86
C SER A 167 -6.28 -28.32 -18.66
N ARG A 168 -6.48 -28.71 -19.92
CA ARG A 168 -7.55 -28.17 -20.76
C ARG A 168 -8.94 -28.61 -20.31
N HIS A 169 -9.08 -29.88 -19.90
CA HIS A 169 -10.35 -30.45 -19.46
C HIS A 169 -10.90 -29.73 -18.21
N PHE A 170 -10.04 -29.44 -17.24
CA PHE A 170 -10.42 -28.75 -16.00
C PHE A 170 -10.23 -27.24 -16.04
N ASN A 171 -9.78 -26.67 -17.16
CA ASN A 171 -9.47 -25.25 -17.33
C ASN A 171 -8.54 -24.68 -16.24
N VAL A 172 -7.48 -25.43 -15.90
CA VAL A 172 -6.47 -25.02 -14.91
C VAL A 172 -5.07 -25.12 -15.52
N SER A 173 -4.11 -24.39 -14.94
CA SER A 173 -2.73 -24.47 -15.41
C SER A 173 -2.08 -25.84 -15.07
N ARG A 174 -1.10 -26.26 -15.87
CA ARG A 174 -0.31 -27.47 -15.58
C ARG A 174 0.38 -27.38 -14.22
N SER A 175 0.87 -26.20 -13.85
CA SER A 175 1.46 -25.95 -12.53
C SER A 175 0.47 -26.18 -11.38
N THR A 176 -0.81 -25.83 -11.56
CA THR A 176 -1.86 -26.12 -10.58
C THR A 176 -2.01 -27.61 -10.35
N LEU A 177 -2.01 -28.42 -11.42
CA LEU A 177 -2.12 -29.88 -11.33
C LEU A 177 -0.91 -30.50 -10.62
N TYR A 178 0.31 -30.09 -10.95
CA TYR A 178 1.51 -30.58 -10.28
C TYR A 178 1.56 -30.18 -8.80
N ASN A 179 1.17 -28.95 -8.46
CA ASN A 179 1.10 -28.50 -7.07
C ASN A 179 0.07 -29.32 -6.25
N MET A 180 -1.07 -29.65 -6.85
CA MET A 180 -2.08 -30.52 -6.23
C MET A 180 -1.55 -31.94 -6.02
N GLN A 181 -0.83 -32.50 -6.99
CA GLN A 181 -0.23 -33.84 -6.89
C GLN A 181 0.83 -33.88 -5.78
N THR A 182 1.70 -32.87 -5.70
CA THR A 182 2.70 -32.75 -4.64
C THR A 182 2.05 -32.65 -3.26
N ALA A 183 1.03 -31.79 -3.11
CA ALA A 183 0.29 -31.65 -1.87
C ALA A 183 -0.40 -32.97 -1.44
N SER A 184 -0.99 -33.69 -2.38
CA SER A 184 -1.62 -34.98 -2.11
C SER A 184 -0.61 -36.04 -1.65
N ARG A 185 0.59 -36.08 -2.24
CA ARG A 185 1.67 -37.01 -1.85
C ARG A 185 2.18 -36.71 -0.43
N LEU A 186 2.36 -35.44 -0.08
CA LEU A 186 2.80 -35.03 1.27
C LEU A 186 1.80 -35.43 2.35
N LEU A 187 0.50 -35.43 2.04
CA LEU A 187 -0.56 -35.84 2.98
C LEU A 187 -0.71 -37.36 3.10
N SER A 188 -0.21 -38.12 2.13
CA SER A 188 -0.25 -39.59 2.09
C SER A 188 0.99 -40.30 2.63
N THR A 189 2.06 -39.54 2.95
CA THR A 189 3.26 -40.12 3.56
C THR A 189 3.04 -40.26 5.07
N PRO A 190 3.03 -41.50 5.65
CA PRO A 190 2.94 -41.66 7.09
C PRO A 190 4.19 -41.04 7.73
N ILE A 191 4.00 -40.29 8.80
CA ILE A 191 5.09 -39.88 9.68
C ILE A 191 5.55 -41.19 10.37
N GLU A 192 6.62 -41.80 9.90
CA GLU A 192 7.29 -42.84 10.67
C GLU A 192 7.78 -42.22 11.97
N SER A 193 7.01 -42.48 13.03
CA SER A 193 7.41 -42.25 14.40
C SER A 193 8.63 -43.11 14.70
N GLY A 194 9.82 -42.59 14.46
CA GLY A 194 11.09 -43.14 14.94
C GLY A 194 11.13 -43.03 16.46
N ILE A 195 10.40 -43.95 17.12
CA ILE A 195 10.70 -44.30 18.53
C ILE A 195 11.88 -45.25 18.44
N ASN A 196 13.07 -44.72 18.58
CA ASN A 196 14.24 -45.54 18.82
C ASN A 196 14.53 -45.50 20.32
N SER A 197 14.09 -46.58 20.98
CA SER A 197 14.48 -46.96 22.34
C SER A 197 15.97 -47.25 22.36
N ARG A 198 16.72 -46.50 23.17
CA ARG A 198 17.85 -47.01 23.97
C ARG A 198 18.17 -46.00 25.08
#